data_f00e0edc3425176fa3b5da579d2a2f84
#
_entry.id   f00e0edc3425176fa3b5da579d2a2f84
#
_cell.length_a   1.000
_cell.length_b   1.000
_cell.length_c   1.000
_cell.angle_alpha   90.00
_cell.angle_beta   90.00
_cell.angle_gamma   90.00
#
_symmetry.space_group_name_H-M   'P 1'
#
loop_
_entity.id
_entity.type
_entity.pdbx_description
1 polymer ?
#
loop_
_entity_poly.entity_id
_entity_poly.type
_entity_poly.pdbx_seq_one_letter_code
_entity_poly.pdbx_strand_id
1 'polypeptide(L)'
;MTVTDNLPRGVDLVSAAGPGGNCAVQGGKVTCAFGTLNPVGVNYGGAQATATIVVIPRSAGTVRNTATVKGDQKDPVKGNDKATVSTRVLGTPTCRGVVATVIGTPGDDVLLGTTGPDVVVALGGADRILSRAGRDLTCAGGGADVVGAGTASDRVFAGAGPDRLLGRGGPDLLKGSGGNDVIKGGGGADRLRGGRGFDRCRGGSGTDSVRGCER
;
A
#
# COMPACT_ATOMS: atom_id res chain seq x y z
N MET A 1 -11.84 20.30 31.04
CA MET A 1 -11.54 20.45 29.59
C MET A 1 -12.04 19.25 28.84
N THR A 2 -12.62 19.43 27.67
CA THR A 2 -13.05 18.34 26.78
C THR A 2 -12.46 18.52 25.39
N VAL A 3 -12.08 17.42 24.76
CA VAL A 3 -11.75 17.35 23.35
C VAL A 3 -12.84 16.61 22.64
N THR A 4 -13.34 17.19 21.57
CA THR A 4 -14.37 16.59 20.72
C THR A 4 -13.82 16.42 19.31
N ASP A 5 -13.95 15.21 18.78
CA ASP A 5 -13.59 14.85 17.42
C ASP A 5 -14.82 14.30 16.69
N ASN A 6 -15.17 14.92 15.59
CA ASN A 6 -16.20 14.41 14.69
C ASN A 6 -15.52 13.56 13.64
N LEU A 7 -15.64 12.25 13.78
CA LEU A 7 -15.04 11.31 12.84
C LEU A 7 -15.52 11.61 11.40
N PRO A 8 -14.58 11.67 10.45
CA PRO A 8 -14.95 11.91 9.06
C PRO A 8 -15.82 10.77 8.50
N ARG A 9 -16.63 11.08 7.50
CA ARG A 9 -17.40 10.04 6.81
C ARG A 9 -16.45 9.05 6.13
N GLY A 10 -16.81 7.77 6.16
CA GLY A 10 -16.04 6.71 5.48
C GLY A 10 -14.88 6.15 6.29
N VAL A 11 -14.89 6.31 7.61
CA VAL A 11 -13.98 5.60 8.52
C VAL A 11 -14.76 4.77 9.54
N ASP A 12 -14.13 3.69 9.99
CA ASP A 12 -14.59 2.89 11.13
C ASP A 12 -13.73 3.19 12.34
N LEU A 13 -14.32 3.47 13.48
CA LEU A 13 -13.62 3.65 14.74
C LEU A 13 -13.12 2.30 15.25
N VAL A 14 -11.82 2.20 15.54
CA VAL A 14 -11.21 1.03 16.20
C VAL A 14 -11.10 1.25 17.69
N SER A 15 -10.56 2.40 18.09
CA SER A 15 -10.41 2.74 19.51
C SER A 15 -10.32 4.25 19.71
N ALA A 16 -10.69 4.70 20.90
CA ALA A 16 -10.46 6.06 21.35
C ALA A 16 -10.05 6.03 22.83
N ALA A 17 -8.89 6.60 23.13
CA ALA A 17 -8.33 6.64 24.48
C ALA A 17 -7.80 8.04 24.81
N GLY A 18 -7.97 8.44 26.05
CA GLY A 18 -7.41 9.67 26.61
C GLY A 18 -6.84 9.44 28.00
N PRO A 19 -6.20 10.43 28.61
CA PRO A 19 -5.73 10.36 30.00
C PRO A 19 -6.92 10.06 30.92
N GLY A 20 -6.83 8.97 31.70
CA GLY A 20 -7.92 8.49 32.55
C GLY A 20 -8.95 7.60 31.88
N GLY A 21 -8.77 7.23 30.61
CA GLY A 21 -9.58 6.23 29.92
C GLY A 21 -10.99 6.67 29.47
N ASN A 22 -11.35 7.93 29.64
CA ASN A 22 -12.72 8.44 29.51
C ASN A 22 -13.01 9.11 28.16
N CYS A 23 -13.09 8.33 27.08
CA CYS A 23 -13.66 8.80 25.81
C CYS A 23 -15.02 8.14 25.57
N ALA A 24 -16.05 8.94 25.35
CA ALA A 24 -17.37 8.49 24.94
C ALA A 24 -17.50 8.57 23.42
N VAL A 25 -18.18 7.58 22.82
CA VAL A 25 -18.42 7.52 21.37
C VAL A 25 -19.92 7.47 21.13
N GLN A 26 -20.42 8.43 20.35
CA GLN A 26 -21.83 8.48 19.98
C GLN A 26 -22.01 9.07 18.58
N GLY A 27 -22.65 8.33 17.67
CA GLY A 27 -23.01 8.83 16.34
C GLY A 27 -21.83 9.34 15.49
N GLY A 28 -20.65 8.69 15.60
CA GLY A 28 -19.43 9.12 14.89
C GLY A 28 -18.71 10.31 15.53
N LYS A 29 -19.13 10.70 16.73
CA LYS A 29 -18.48 11.73 17.53
C LYS A 29 -17.75 11.08 18.71
N VAL A 30 -16.47 11.39 18.86
CA VAL A 30 -15.65 11.01 20.01
C VAL A 30 -15.51 12.22 20.93
N THR A 31 -15.78 12.03 22.21
CA THR A 31 -15.64 13.08 23.24
C THR A 31 -14.78 12.54 24.37
N CYS A 32 -13.61 13.14 24.59
CA CYS A 32 -12.70 12.79 25.67
C CYS A 32 -12.68 13.89 26.73
N ALA A 33 -12.95 13.50 27.98
CA ALA A 33 -12.89 14.39 29.14
C ALA A 33 -11.50 14.29 29.80
N PHE A 34 -10.84 15.42 30.00
CA PHE A 34 -9.48 15.49 30.56
C PHE A 34 -9.43 15.99 32.00
N GLY A 35 -10.59 16.29 32.60
CA GLY A 35 -10.63 16.91 33.93
C GLY A 35 -9.97 18.31 33.96
N THR A 36 -9.43 18.67 35.10
CA THR A 36 -8.72 19.93 35.29
C THR A 36 -7.26 19.75 34.91
N LEU A 37 -6.76 20.52 33.94
CA LEU A 37 -5.33 20.59 33.62
C LEU A 37 -4.75 21.70 34.51
N ASN A 38 -3.98 21.31 35.51
CA ASN A 38 -3.29 22.27 36.36
C ASN A 38 -2.01 22.77 35.67
N PRO A 39 -1.75 24.07 35.60
CA PRO A 39 -0.48 24.56 35.09
C PRO A 39 0.64 24.09 36.03
N VAL A 40 1.57 23.32 35.53
CA VAL A 40 2.73 22.85 36.30
C VAL A 40 3.80 23.93 36.23
N GLY A 41 3.90 24.76 37.30
CA GLY A 41 5.05 25.66 37.55
C GLY A 41 5.18 26.84 36.59
N VAL A 42 5.90 27.84 37.03
CA VAL A 42 6.13 29.14 36.36
C VAL A 42 7.06 29.12 35.13
N ASN A 43 7.29 27.98 34.51
CA ASN A 43 8.03 27.89 33.27
C ASN A 43 7.07 27.42 32.16
N TYR A 44 6.69 28.30 31.31
CA TYR A 44 5.99 28.27 29.99
C TYR A 44 5.66 26.91 29.28
N GLY A 45 5.70 25.81 29.97
CA GLY A 45 5.24 24.49 29.52
C GLY A 45 3.86 24.20 30.10
N GLY A 46 2.80 24.61 29.42
CA GLY A 46 1.42 24.31 29.84
C GLY A 46 1.19 22.82 30.00
N ALA A 47 0.29 22.40 30.89
CA ALA A 47 -0.12 21.01 31.03
C ALA A 47 -0.63 20.49 29.69
N GLN A 48 -0.08 19.38 29.22
CA GLN A 48 -0.47 18.74 27.98
C GLN A 48 -1.29 17.46 28.25
N ALA A 49 -2.31 17.24 27.44
CA ALA A 49 -3.05 16.00 27.47
C ALA A 49 -3.28 15.50 26.03
N THR A 50 -3.13 14.21 25.84
CA THR A 50 -3.24 13.58 24.52
C THR A 50 -4.43 12.65 24.48
N ALA A 51 -5.27 12.77 23.45
CA ALA A 51 -6.23 11.76 23.07
C ALA A 51 -5.75 11.04 21.81
N THR A 52 -5.82 9.72 21.80
CA THR A 52 -5.50 8.89 20.63
C THR A 52 -6.79 8.28 20.11
N ILE A 53 -7.07 8.53 18.82
CA ILE A 53 -8.21 7.97 18.11
C ILE A 53 -7.68 7.15 16.95
N VAL A 54 -8.00 5.86 16.92
CA VAL A 54 -7.60 4.94 15.85
C VAL A 54 -8.81 4.64 14.98
N VAL A 55 -8.67 4.86 13.68
CA VAL A 55 -9.73 4.61 12.71
C VAL A 55 -9.23 3.81 11.52
N ILE A 56 -10.11 3.03 10.88
CA ILE A 56 -9.86 2.34 9.61
C ILE A 56 -10.67 3.04 8.52
N PRO A 57 -10.01 3.58 7.48
CA PRO A 57 -10.70 4.13 6.32
C PRO A 57 -11.37 3.03 5.50
N ARG A 58 -12.62 3.26 5.04
CA ARG A 58 -13.38 2.31 4.20
C ARG A 58 -13.03 2.39 2.71
N SER A 59 -12.46 3.49 2.28
CA SER A 59 -12.12 3.74 0.87
C SER A 59 -10.92 4.66 0.74
N ALA A 60 -10.27 4.60 -0.43
CA ALA A 60 -9.23 5.56 -0.80
C ALA A 60 -9.80 6.98 -0.92
N GLY A 61 -8.96 7.96 -0.67
CA GLY A 61 -9.34 9.37 -0.78
C GLY A 61 -8.65 10.25 0.26
N THR A 62 -9.12 11.45 0.43
CA THR A 62 -8.64 12.35 1.48
C THR A 62 -9.58 12.29 2.68
N VAL A 63 -9.08 11.82 3.79
CA VAL A 63 -9.77 11.88 5.08
C VAL A 63 -9.34 13.16 5.78
N ARG A 64 -10.31 14.01 6.08
CA ARG A 64 -10.09 15.26 6.82
C ARG A 64 -10.68 15.11 8.22
N ASN A 65 -9.83 15.12 9.23
CA ASN A 65 -10.23 15.04 10.62
C ASN A 65 -10.13 16.40 11.29
N THR A 66 -11.08 16.71 12.16
CA THR A 66 -11.14 17.99 12.86
C THR A 66 -11.49 17.76 14.33
N ALA A 67 -10.54 18.09 15.19
CA ALA A 67 -10.72 18.08 16.63
C ALA A 67 -10.96 19.50 17.15
N THR A 68 -11.82 19.61 18.16
CA THR A 68 -12.16 20.87 18.83
C THR A 68 -11.96 20.71 20.33
N VAL A 69 -11.32 21.69 20.95
CA VAL A 69 -11.10 21.77 22.39
C VAL A 69 -12.09 22.77 23.01
N LYS A 70 -12.65 22.43 24.17
CA LYS A 70 -13.47 23.34 24.95
C LYS A 70 -13.05 23.25 26.41
N GLY A 71 -12.68 24.38 26.98
CA GLY A 71 -12.45 24.59 28.41
C GLY A 71 -13.66 25.24 29.09
N ASP A 72 -13.70 25.18 30.42
CA ASP A 72 -14.71 25.89 31.25
C ASP A 72 -14.34 27.33 31.46
N GLN A 73 -13.06 27.70 31.29
CA GLN A 73 -12.58 29.06 31.32
C GLN A 73 -12.60 29.69 29.93
N LYS A 74 -12.79 31.01 29.89
CA LYS A 74 -12.79 31.79 28.65
C LYS A 74 -11.40 31.79 28.07
N ASP A 75 -11.23 31.21 26.89
CA ASP A 75 -10.01 31.31 26.11
C ASP A 75 -9.96 32.68 25.40
N PRO A 76 -8.92 33.51 25.64
CA PRO A 76 -8.76 34.78 24.94
C PRO A 76 -8.33 34.58 23.48
N VAL A 77 -7.78 33.41 23.09
CA VAL A 77 -7.24 33.12 21.76
C VAL A 77 -8.08 32.06 21.07
N LYS A 78 -9.25 32.41 20.59
CA LYS A 78 -10.21 31.46 19.96
C LYS A 78 -9.67 30.72 18.73
N GLY A 79 -8.57 31.15 18.15
CA GLY A 79 -8.01 30.50 16.96
C GLY A 79 -7.30 29.17 17.21
N ASN A 80 -7.00 28.83 18.48
CA ASN A 80 -6.32 27.60 18.88
C ASN A 80 -7.26 26.49 19.36
N ASP A 81 -8.57 26.77 19.45
CA ASP A 81 -9.59 25.81 19.91
C ASP A 81 -9.86 24.67 18.92
N LYS A 82 -9.33 24.74 17.71
CA LYS A 82 -9.64 23.82 16.63
C LYS A 82 -8.39 23.45 15.83
N ALA A 83 -8.19 22.16 15.60
CA ALA A 83 -7.17 21.66 14.69
C ALA A 83 -7.78 20.77 13.62
N THR A 84 -7.32 20.91 12.38
CA THR A 84 -7.73 20.06 11.26
C THR A 84 -6.52 19.45 10.59
N VAL A 85 -6.55 18.15 10.42
CA VAL A 85 -5.52 17.37 9.69
C VAL A 85 -6.16 16.69 8.50
N SER A 86 -5.46 16.73 7.36
CA SER A 86 -5.86 16.00 6.15
C SER A 86 -4.88 14.84 5.92
N THR A 87 -5.40 13.62 5.87
CA THR A 87 -4.63 12.41 5.61
C THR A 87 -5.07 11.82 4.29
N ARG A 88 -4.13 11.57 3.39
CA ARG A 88 -4.41 10.86 2.13
C ARG A 88 -4.42 9.35 2.41
N VAL A 89 -5.54 8.72 2.16
CA VAL A 89 -5.69 7.27 2.20
C VAL A 89 -5.47 6.74 0.78
N LEU A 90 -4.44 5.95 0.61
CA LEU A 90 -4.20 5.25 -0.64
C LEU A 90 -5.15 4.05 -0.74
N GLY A 91 -5.71 3.83 -1.92
CA GLY A 91 -6.49 2.61 -2.17
C GLY A 91 -5.61 1.38 -2.14
N THR A 92 -6.23 0.22 -2.02
CA THR A 92 -5.52 -1.05 -2.18
C THR A 92 -4.89 -1.08 -3.58
N PRO A 93 -3.58 -1.34 -3.70
CA PRO A 93 -2.92 -1.45 -4.99
C PRO A 93 -3.60 -2.47 -5.90
N THR A 94 -3.59 -2.20 -7.20
CA THR A 94 -4.17 -3.12 -8.19
C THR A 94 -3.16 -3.44 -9.28
N CYS A 95 -3.16 -4.68 -9.74
CA CYS A 95 -2.47 -5.07 -10.95
C CYS A 95 -3.50 -5.24 -12.08
N ARG A 96 -3.41 -4.41 -13.11
CA ARG A 96 -4.34 -4.43 -14.25
C ARG A 96 -5.82 -4.36 -13.86
N GLY A 97 -6.13 -3.61 -12.79
CA GLY A 97 -7.49 -3.45 -12.28
C GLY A 97 -7.96 -4.53 -11.30
N VAL A 98 -7.14 -5.54 -11.04
CA VAL A 98 -7.43 -6.58 -10.03
C VAL A 98 -6.76 -6.22 -8.71
N VAL A 99 -7.50 -6.30 -7.62
CA VAL A 99 -7.01 -5.97 -6.27
C VAL A 99 -5.91 -6.94 -5.86
N ALA A 100 -4.82 -6.40 -5.31
CA ALA A 100 -3.67 -7.18 -4.86
C ALA A 100 -3.99 -8.06 -3.65
N THR A 101 -3.48 -9.30 -3.67
CA THR A 101 -3.47 -10.22 -2.52
C THR A 101 -2.13 -10.17 -1.78
N VAL A 102 -1.05 -9.82 -2.52
CA VAL A 102 0.30 -9.62 -1.97
C VAL A 102 0.77 -8.21 -2.37
N ILE A 103 1.17 -7.40 -1.40
CA ILE A 103 1.53 -6.01 -1.62
C ILE A 103 2.91 -5.74 -1.02
N GLY A 104 3.79 -5.15 -1.82
CA GLY A 104 5.09 -4.66 -1.40
C GLY A 104 5.06 -3.19 -0.95
N THR A 105 6.23 -2.63 -0.81
CA THR A 105 6.48 -1.24 -0.44
C THR A 105 7.13 -0.47 -1.60
N PRO A 106 7.41 0.83 -1.49
CA PRO A 106 8.23 1.54 -2.46
C PRO A 106 9.75 1.24 -2.40
N GLY A 107 10.19 0.35 -1.52
CA GLY A 107 11.59 -0.09 -1.36
C GLY A 107 11.76 -1.57 -1.73
N ASP A 108 12.99 -2.06 -1.65
CA ASP A 108 13.35 -3.44 -2.02
C ASP A 108 12.63 -4.48 -1.15
N ASP A 109 11.84 -5.35 -1.76
CA ASP A 109 11.03 -6.34 -1.08
C ASP A 109 11.36 -7.79 -1.47
N VAL A 110 11.02 -8.72 -0.58
CA VAL A 110 10.96 -10.16 -0.89
C VAL A 110 9.52 -10.63 -0.73
N LEU A 111 8.84 -10.82 -1.85
CA LEU A 111 7.43 -11.17 -1.89
C LEU A 111 7.22 -12.64 -2.27
N LEU A 112 6.41 -13.33 -1.48
CA LEU A 112 6.10 -14.74 -1.68
C LEU A 112 4.59 -14.90 -1.88
N GLY A 113 4.19 -15.50 -2.99
CA GLY A 113 2.82 -15.95 -3.22
C GLY A 113 2.52 -17.27 -2.50
N THR A 114 1.33 -17.78 -2.71
CA THR A 114 0.81 -19.03 -2.16
C THR A 114 0.94 -20.18 -3.16
N THR A 115 0.20 -21.24 -2.96
CA THR A 115 0.01 -22.32 -3.97
C THR A 115 -1.27 -22.14 -4.80
N GLY A 116 -2.05 -21.11 -4.52
CA GLY A 116 -3.26 -20.72 -5.25
C GLY A 116 -3.05 -19.46 -6.08
N PRO A 117 -4.08 -19.00 -6.80
CA PRO A 117 -3.98 -17.78 -7.61
C PRO A 117 -3.70 -16.53 -6.75
N ASP A 118 -2.65 -15.80 -7.08
CA ASP A 118 -2.25 -14.57 -6.40
C ASP A 118 -2.27 -13.36 -7.33
N VAL A 119 -2.49 -12.19 -6.75
CA VAL A 119 -2.30 -10.89 -7.40
C VAL A 119 -1.22 -10.14 -6.64
N VAL A 120 -0.02 -10.07 -7.21
CA VAL A 120 1.16 -9.45 -6.60
C VAL A 120 1.37 -8.05 -7.16
N VAL A 121 1.50 -7.06 -6.29
CA VAL A 121 1.89 -5.68 -6.64
C VAL A 121 3.05 -5.26 -5.76
N ALA A 122 4.25 -5.15 -6.35
CA ALA A 122 5.45 -4.87 -5.57
C ALA A 122 5.73 -3.37 -5.41
N LEU A 123 5.23 -2.53 -6.32
CA LEU A 123 5.30 -1.06 -6.35
C LEU A 123 6.62 -0.54 -6.89
N GLY A 124 7.67 -0.47 -6.11
CA GLY A 124 8.96 0.04 -6.55
C GLY A 124 10.07 -0.39 -5.61
N GLY A 125 11.31 -0.28 -6.07
CA GLY A 125 12.47 -0.90 -5.44
C GLY A 125 12.98 -2.06 -6.28
N ALA A 126 14.09 -2.66 -5.90
CA ALA A 126 14.62 -3.85 -6.56
C ALA A 126 14.05 -5.11 -5.87
N ASP A 127 12.93 -5.60 -6.39
CA ASP A 127 12.12 -6.60 -5.74
C ASP A 127 12.49 -8.03 -6.15
N ARG A 128 12.28 -8.95 -5.22
CA ARG A 128 12.39 -10.39 -5.44
C ARG A 128 11.04 -11.05 -5.23
N ILE A 129 10.40 -11.49 -6.30
CA ILE A 129 9.04 -12.01 -6.30
C ILE A 129 9.04 -13.48 -6.69
N LEU A 130 8.40 -14.33 -5.87
CA LEU A 130 8.17 -15.74 -6.16
C LEU A 130 6.67 -16.01 -6.03
N SER A 131 5.95 -16.10 -7.14
CA SER A 131 4.49 -16.34 -7.13
C SER A 131 4.12 -17.79 -6.82
N ARG A 132 5.03 -18.74 -7.09
CA ARG A 132 4.95 -20.18 -6.79
C ARG A 132 4.02 -20.95 -7.72
N ALA A 133 2.92 -21.51 -7.18
CA ALA A 133 1.95 -22.28 -7.97
C ALA A 133 0.63 -21.52 -8.00
N GLY A 134 -0.14 -21.77 -9.03
CA GLY A 134 -1.39 -21.05 -9.23
C GLY A 134 -1.34 -20.21 -10.49
N ARG A 135 -2.47 -19.66 -10.83
CA ARG A 135 -2.60 -18.75 -11.98
C ARG A 135 -2.44 -17.32 -11.52
N ASP A 136 -1.21 -16.83 -11.56
CA ASP A 136 -0.82 -15.61 -10.90
C ASP A 136 -0.82 -14.38 -11.82
N LEU A 137 -1.05 -13.22 -11.21
CA LEU A 137 -0.96 -11.92 -11.86
C LEU A 137 0.02 -11.05 -11.10
N THR A 138 1.18 -10.76 -11.69
CA THR A 138 2.25 -10.00 -11.04
C THR A 138 2.49 -8.67 -11.75
N CYS A 139 2.49 -7.57 -11.01
CA CYS A 139 3.00 -6.26 -11.39
C CYS A 139 4.18 -5.93 -10.48
N ALA A 140 5.42 -6.01 -10.99
CA ALA A 140 6.60 -5.75 -10.19
C ALA A 140 6.77 -4.24 -9.94
N GLY A 141 6.76 -3.42 -10.99
CA GLY A 141 6.66 -1.98 -10.78
C GLY A 141 7.82 -1.18 -11.33
N GLY A 142 8.62 -0.61 -10.47
CA GLY A 142 9.79 0.15 -10.90
C GLY A 142 11.01 -0.22 -10.10
N GLY A 143 12.13 -0.44 -10.78
CA GLY A 143 13.38 -0.89 -10.21
C GLY A 143 13.95 -2.07 -10.98
N ALA A 144 14.89 -2.78 -10.39
CA ALA A 144 15.53 -3.94 -11.04
C ALA A 144 14.97 -5.23 -10.41
N ASP A 145 13.91 -5.75 -10.97
CA ASP A 145 13.12 -6.81 -10.34
C ASP A 145 13.54 -8.22 -10.79
N VAL A 146 13.40 -9.19 -9.90
CA VAL A 146 13.54 -10.61 -10.20
C VAL A 146 12.24 -11.33 -9.91
N VAL A 147 11.55 -11.78 -10.96
CA VAL A 147 10.26 -12.45 -10.86
C VAL A 147 10.36 -13.91 -11.29
N GLY A 148 9.97 -14.81 -10.42
CA GLY A 148 9.68 -16.22 -10.73
C GLY A 148 8.18 -16.45 -10.69
N ALA A 149 7.54 -16.62 -11.84
CA ALA A 149 6.10 -16.82 -11.95
C ALA A 149 5.68 -18.15 -11.33
N GLY A 150 6.26 -19.24 -11.79
CA GLY A 150 6.06 -20.51 -11.11
C GLY A 150 5.49 -21.62 -11.99
N THR A 151 4.47 -22.26 -11.51
CA THR A 151 3.76 -23.30 -12.28
C THR A 151 2.35 -22.85 -12.62
N ALA A 152 1.82 -23.33 -13.73
CA ALA A 152 0.56 -22.97 -14.33
C ALA A 152 0.67 -21.74 -15.26
N SER A 153 -0.45 -21.10 -15.59
CA SER A 153 -0.49 -20.04 -16.60
C SER A 153 -0.47 -18.65 -15.94
N ASP A 154 0.66 -17.99 -16.01
CA ASP A 154 0.92 -16.76 -15.29
C ASP A 154 0.94 -15.51 -16.19
N ARG A 155 0.76 -14.37 -15.57
CA ARG A 155 0.85 -13.07 -16.24
C ARG A 155 1.75 -12.14 -15.44
N VAL A 156 2.92 -11.79 -16.00
CA VAL A 156 3.90 -10.92 -15.37
C VAL A 156 4.07 -9.64 -16.17
N PHE A 157 3.99 -8.52 -15.48
CA PHE A 157 4.28 -7.17 -15.96
C PHE A 157 5.39 -6.61 -15.09
N ALA A 158 6.63 -6.58 -15.59
CA ALA A 158 7.76 -6.15 -14.80
C ALA A 158 7.71 -4.64 -14.56
N GLY A 159 7.72 -3.84 -15.60
CA GLY A 159 7.51 -2.41 -15.43
C GLY A 159 8.64 -1.56 -15.92
N ALA A 160 9.25 -0.76 -15.06
CA ALA A 160 10.34 0.11 -15.41
C ALA A 160 11.64 -0.33 -14.72
N GLY A 161 12.72 -0.46 -15.47
CA GLY A 161 14.02 -0.89 -14.96
C GLY A 161 14.48 -2.19 -15.62
N PRO A 162 15.73 -2.60 -15.37
CA PRO A 162 16.29 -3.82 -15.97
C PRO A 162 15.83 -5.05 -15.17
N ASP A 163 14.88 -5.78 -15.71
CA ASP A 163 14.19 -6.86 -15.01
C ASP A 163 14.64 -8.26 -15.45
N ARG A 164 14.44 -9.22 -14.57
CA ARG A 164 14.65 -10.64 -14.84
C ARG A 164 13.39 -11.45 -14.60
N LEU A 165 12.76 -11.94 -15.66
CA LEU A 165 11.51 -12.70 -15.61
C LEU A 165 11.76 -14.17 -15.94
N LEU A 166 11.21 -15.05 -15.10
CA LEU A 166 11.27 -16.49 -15.25
C LEU A 166 9.82 -17.04 -15.18
N GLY A 167 9.26 -17.49 -16.30
CA GLY A 167 7.94 -18.11 -16.36
C GLY A 167 7.95 -19.45 -15.65
N ARG A 168 8.92 -20.28 -15.98
CA ARG A 168 9.13 -21.65 -15.50
C ARG A 168 8.23 -22.65 -16.21
N GLY A 169 7.01 -22.92 -15.73
CA GLY A 169 6.18 -23.97 -16.30
C GLY A 169 4.73 -23.57 -16.47
N GLY A 170 4.18 -23.87 -17.63
CA GLY A 170 2.84 -23.45 -18.04
C GLY A 170 2.89 -22.40 -19.14
N PRO A 171 1.78 -22.11 -19.80
CA PRO A 171 1.71 -21.10 -20.86
C PRO A 171 1.61 -19.69 -20.27
N ASP A 172 2.72 -18.95 -20.28
CA ASP A 172 2.87 -17.68 -19.60
C ASP A 172 2.79 -16.45 -20.52
N LEU A 173 2.39 -15.31 -19.95
CA LEU A 173 2.52 -13.99 -20.54
C LEU A 173 3.52 -13.17 -19.73
N LEU A 174 4.72 -12.96 -20.27
CA LEU A 174 5.80 -12.20 -19.65
C LEU A 174 6.06 -10.93 -20.43
N LYS A 175 5.97 -9.78 -19.76
CA LYS A 175 6.21 -8.47 -20.34
C LYS A 175 7.25 -7.70 -19.52
N GLY A 176 8.41 -7.38 -20.12
CA GLY A 176 9.45 -6.54 -19.54
C GLY A 176 8.98 -5.09 -19.40
N SER A 177 8.65 -4.46 -20.45
CA SER A 177 8.10 -3.11 -20.62
C SER A 177 9.14 -2.03 -20.84
N GLY A 178 9.94 -1.61 -19.89
CA GLY A 178 10.94 -0.58 -20.10
C GLY A 178 12.20 -0.81 -19.29
N GLY A 179 13.33 -0.84 -19.96
CA GLY A 179 14.62 -1.21 -19.42
C GLY A 179 15.26 -2.31 -20.26
N ASN A 180 16.39 -2.81 -19.82
CA ASN A 180 17.08 -3.90 -20.51
C ASN A 180 16.75 -5.22 -19.82
N ASP A 181 15.76 -5.94 -20.32
CA ASP A 181 15.16 -7.06 -19.63
C ASP A 181 15.75 -8.41 -20.05
N VAL A 182 15.72 -9.37 -19.13
CA VAL A 182 16.03 -10.78 -19.39
C VAL A 182 14.80 -11.63 -19.10
N ILE A 183 14.20 -12.17 -20.17
CA ILE A 183 12.94 -12.90 -20.07
C ILE A 183 13.14 -14.35 -20.51
N LYS A 184 12.77 -15.31 -19.67
CA LYS A 184 12.75 -16.72 -19.97
C LYS A 184 11.35 -17.27 -19.76
N GLY A 185 10.74 -17.82 -20.81
CA GLY A 185 9.44 -18.48 -20.74
C GLY A 185 9.53 -19.75 -19.89
N GLY A 186 10.19 -20.73 -20.40
CA GLY A 186 10.38 -22.00 -19.68
C GLY A 186 9.76 -23.18 -20.41
N GLY A 187 8.77 -23.81 -19.81
CA GLY A 187 8.03 -24.89 -20.43
C GLY A 187 6.58 -24.50 -20.65
N GLY A 188 6.09 -24.65 -21.86
CA GLY A 188 4.74 -24.27 -22.22
C GLY A 188 4.68 -23.46 -23.51
N ALA A 189 3.53 -22.92 -23.83
CA ALA A 189 3.36 -22.03 -24.99
C ALA A 189 3.36 -20.57 -24.53
N ASP A 190 4.54 -19.97 -24.48
CA ASP A 190 4.76 -18.70 -23.84
C ASP A 190 4.60 -17.49 -24.78
N ARG A 191 4.22 -16.37 -24.21
CA ARG A 191 4.18 -15.07 -24.88
C ARG A 191 5.12 -14.10 -24.20
N LEU A 192 6.28 -13.85 -24.83
CA LEU A 192 7.30 -12.95 -24.31
C LEU A 192 7.28 -11.63 -25.07
N ARG A 193 7.34 -10.54 -24.33
CA ARG A 193 7.43 -9.20 -24.87
C ARG A 193 8.54 -8.44 -24.10
N GLY A 194 9.62 -8.08 -24.77
CA GLY A 194 10.64 -7.22 -24.21
C GLY A 194 10.06 -5.85 -23.90
N GLY A 195 10.05 -4.96 -24.82
CA GLY A 195 9.47 -3.64 -24.66
C GLY A 195 10.36 -2.53 -25.21
N ARG A 196 10.70 -1.56 -24.37
CA ARG A 196 11.68 -0.52 -24.67
C ARG A 196 12.99 -0.89 -24.02
N GLY A 197 14.09 -0.82 -24.78
CA GLY A 197 15.44 -1.13 -24.31
C GLY A 197 16.05 -2.28 -25.10
N PHE A 198 17.16 -2.82 -24.59
CA PHE A 198 17.82 -3.99 -25.15
C PHE A 198 17.42 -5.24 -24.37
N ASP A 199 16.47 -5.99 -24.91
CA ASP A 199 15.84 -7.10 -24.21
C ASP A 199 16.34 -8.45 -24.72
N ARG A 200 16.61 -9.38 -23.82
CA ARG A 200 17.00 -10.75 -24.13
C ARG A 200 15.90 -11.71 -23.75
N CYS A 201 15.29 -12.34 -24.75
CA CYS A 201 14.20 -13.27 -24.53
C CYS A 201 14.56 -14.68 -25.00
N ARG A 202 14.16 -15.68 -24.21
CA ARG A 202 14.24 -17.10 -24.56
C ARG A 202 12.91 -17.77 -24.24
N GLY A 203 12.21 -18.29 -25.23
CA GLY A 203 10.95 -19.01 -25.05
C GLY A 203 11.14 -20.24 -24.16
N GLY A 204 11.85 -21.21 -24.64
CA GLY A 204 12.07 -22.46 -23.92
C GLY A 204 11.52 -23.66 -24.70
N SER A 205 10.84 -24.55 -24.00
CA SER A 205 10.17 -25.70 -24.62
C SER A 205 8.69 -25.41 -24.86
N GLY A 206 8.23 -25.65 -26.07
CA GLY A 206 6.85 -25.41 -26.49
C GLY A 206 6.76 -24.50 -27.70
N THR A 207 5.56 -24.01 -27.99
CA THR A 207 5.33 -23.10 -29.13
C THR A 207 5.24 -21.67 -28.61
N ASP A 208 6.36 -20.95 -28.68
CA ASP A 208 6.49 -19.65 -28.08
C ASP A 208 6.32 -18.50 -29.09
N SER A 209 5.81 -17.36 -28.57
CA SER A 209 5.72 -16.11 -29.31
C SER A 209 6.61 -15.06 -28.64
N VAL A 210 7.66 -14.62 -29.34
CA VAL A 210 8.63 -13.64 -28.83
C VAL A 210 8.57 -12.37 -29.67
N ARG A 211 8.44 -11.19 -29.02
CA ARG A 211 8.36 -9.88 -29.68
C ARG A 211 9.12 -8.81 -28.91
N GLY A 212 9.75 -7.87 -29.63
CA GLY A 212 10.46 -6.76 -29.03
C GLY A 212 11.63 -7.21 -28.16
N CYS A 213 12.42 -8.14 -28.65
CA CYS A 213 13.61 -8.64 -28.00
C CYS A 213 14.74 -8.75 -29.06
N GLU A 214 15.95 -8.43 -28.67
CA GLU A 214 17.12 -8.62 -29.50
C GLU A 214 17.53 -10.10 -29.54
N ARG A 215 18.09 -10.51 -30.68
CA ARG A 215 18.52 -11.89 -30.93
C ARG A 215 19.96 -12.12 -30.46
#